data_472132c44e3f70be333308feb9155148
#
_entry.id   472132c44e3f70be333308feb9155148
#
_cell.length_a   1.000
_cell.length_b   1.000
_cell.length_c   1.000
_cell.angle_alpha   90.00
_cell.angle_beta   90.00
_cell.angle_gamma   90.00
#
_symmetry.space_group_name_H-M   'P 1'
#
loop_
_entity.id
_entity.type
_entity.pdbx_description
1 polymer ?
#
loop_
_entity_poly.entity_id
_entity_poly.type
_entity_poly.pdbx_seq_one_letter_code
_entity_poly.pdbx_strand_id
1 'polypeptide(L)'
;MSKEAKLVIDFGNSQTRFAVMFKGKENQTAYFHVSNSFVELPEGYTVPEAYRDDPETQFIQLGGSTYAHGSIVESEFSKSSLRPSTLTKKFNSITTDLALELALVLGIRRIAEYAGQTSNEEGLADELEWKIFALLPPNDIAIGRDKMRERYKNMQSVSYIKPDADGSFENSIPTVFKTDITAVNVIPEGYAAFFGAMFKTPGVFNDGVDKDTVESLTLIVDIGSGTTDCCIVNNAQLVSSSQDTINIGGRHVVNEVSRMLRADNIELADSVVEGIVNTGVYTISPKRSIDYTDMVNAARAEVAKKINAGITRYL
;
A
#
# COMPACT_ATOMS: atom_id res chain seq x y z
N MET A 1 -9.96 -15.68 -22.83
CA MET A 1 -10.53 -15.36 -21.51
C MET A 1 -10.87 -13.89 -21.51
N SER A 2 -11.94 -13.44 -20.85
CA SER A 2 -12.19 -11.98 -20.72
C SER A 2 -11.05 -11.35 -19.94
N LYS A 3 -10.46 -10.28 -20.48
CA LYS A 3 -9.40 -9.51 -19.82
C LYS A 3 -9.99 -8.50 -18.79
N GLU A 4 -11.27 -8.64 -18.42
CA GLU A 4 -11.93 -7.80 -17.41
C GLU A 4 -11.45 -8.15 -16.00
N ALA A 5 -10.99 -7.15 -15.28
CA ALA A 5 -10.53 -7.25 -13.90
C ALA A 5 -11.24 -6.24 -12.99
N LYS A 6 -11.63 -6.69 -11.79
CA LYS A 6 -12.03 -5.81 -10.69
C LYS A 6 -10.83 -5.65 -9.77
N LEU A 7 -10.39 -4.43 -9.58
CA LEU A 7 -9.17 -4.10 -8.84
C LEU A 7 -9.51 -3.21 -7.66
N VAL A 8 -9.20 -3.66 -6.45
CA VAL A 8 -9.21 -2.83 -5.23
C VAL A 8 -7.80 -2.37 -4.95
N ILE A 9 -7.63 -1.08 -4.68
CA ILE A 9 -6.32 -0.45 -4.40
C ILE A 9 -6.39 0.25 -3.05
N ASP A 10 -5.49 -0.16 -2.15
CA ASP A 10 -5.22 0.49 -0.87
C ASP A 10 -3.82 1.11 -0.88
N PHE A 11 -3.76 2.43 -0.84
CA PHE A 11 -2.51 3.18 -0.80
C PHE A 11 -2.08 3.42 0.65
N GLY A 12 -1.18 2.58 1.15
CA GLY A 12 -0.54 2.79 2.45
C GLY A 12 0.70 3.69 2.37
N ASN A 13 1.22 4.10 3.52
CA ASN A 13 2.43 4.94 3.58
C ASN A 13 3.71 4.17 3.19
N SER A 14 3.80 2.90 3.58
CA SER A 14 4.98 2.05 3.31
C SER A 14 4.80 1.15 2.09
N GLN A 15 3.56 0.77 1.78
CA GLN A 15 3.24 -0.10 0.66
C GLN A 15 1.86 0.17 0.10
N THR A 16 1.70 -0.03 -1.19
CA THR A 16 0.41 -0.08 -1.87
C THR A 16 -0.02 -1.53 -2.03
N ARG A 17 -1.26 -1.82 -1.68
CA ARG A 17 -1.85 -3.16 -1.74
C ARG A 17 -2.91 -3.24 -2.82
N PHE A 18 -2.97 -4.39 -3.46
CA PHE A 18 -3.89 -4.65 -4.56
C PHE A 18 -4.61 -5.97 -4.30
N ALA A 19 -5.92 -5.97 -4.51
CA ALA A 19 -6.72 -7.19 -4.59
C ALA A 19 -7.40 -7.21 -5.94
N VAL A 20 -7.22 -8.28 -6.72
CA VAL A 20 -7.76 -8.40 -8.08
C VAL A 20 -8.59 -9.66 -8.23
N MET A 21 -9.73 -9.52 -8.90
CA MET A 21 -10.59 -10.60 -9.35
C MET A 21 -10.75 -10.51 -10.86
N PHE A 22 -10.52 -11.62 -11.56
CA PHE A 22 -10.73 -11.71 -13.01
C PHE A 22 -12.12 -12.28 -13.30
N LYS A 23 -12.76 -11.81 -14.35
CA LYS A 23 -14.05 -12.31 -14.81
C LYS A 23 -13.98 -13.80 -15.14
N GLY A 24 -14.91 -14.57 -14.62
CA GLY A 24 -14.95 -16.03 -14.73
C GLY A 24 -14.08 -16.76 -13.69
N LYS A 25 -13.44 -16.01 -12.78
CA LYS A 25 -12.68 -16.54 -11.65
C LYS A 25 -13.02 -15.76 -10.36
N GLU A 26 -14.28 -15.38 -10.19
CA GLU A 26 -14.76 -14.50 -9.11
C GLU A 26 -14.53 -15.07 -7.70
N ASN A 27 -14.35 -16.40 -7.60
CA ASN A 27 -14.02 -17.07 -6.34
C ASN A 27 -12.52 -17.08 -6.02
N GLN A 28 -11.68 -16.52 -6.90
CA GLN A 28 -10.24 -16.45 -6.74
C GLN A 28 -9.80 -14.99 -6.74
N THR A 29 -9.49 -14.48 -5.55
CA THR A 29 -8.89 -13.16 -5.41
C THR A 29 -7.39 -13.33 -5.32
N ALA A 30 -6.64 -12.69 -6.22
CA ALA A 30 -5.20 -12.59 -6.11
C ALA A 30 -4.81 -11.29 -5.37
N TYR A 31 -3.80 -11.39 -4.51
CA TYR A 31 -3.30 -10.27 -3.71
C TYR A 31 -1.88 -9.93 -4.10
N PHE A 32 -1.63 -8.65 -4.27
CA PHE A 32 -0.31 -8.11 -4.57
C PHE A 32 -0.01 -6.94 -3.65
N HIS A 33 1.24 -6.71 -3.39
CA HIS A 33 1.69 -5.50 -2.72
C HIS A 33 2.96 -4.99 -3.37
N VAL A 34 3.17 -3.69 -3.28
CA VAL A 34 4.33 -2.98 -3.79
C VAL A 34 4.83 -2.08 -2.67
N SER A 35 6.10 -2.19 -2.32
CA SER A 35 6.75 -1.20 -1.45
C SER A 35 6.73 0.17 -2.12
N ASN A 36 6.40 1.21 -1.37
CA ASN A 36 6.38 2.59 -1.88
C ASN A 36 7.78 3.23 -1.78
N SER A 37 8.83 2.46 -2.05
CA SER A 37 10.22 2.91 -2.02
C SER A 37 10.85 2.74 -3.41
N PHE A 38 11.22 3.84 -4.03
CA PHE A 38 11.78 3.90 -5.38
C PHE A 38 13.02 4.78 -5.41
N VAL A 39 13.83 4.65 -6.44
CA VAL A 39 14.92 5.59 -6.73
C VAL A 39 14.91 5.95 -8.21
N GLU A 40 15.09 7.22 -8.52
CA GLU A 40 15.39 7.67 -9.88
C GLU A 40 16.85 7.37 -10.17
N LEU A 41 17.10 6.58 -11.21
CA LEU A 41 18.46 6.24 -11.61
C LEU A 41 19.12 7.43 -12.34
N PRO A 42 20.38 7.74 -12.02
CA PRO A 42 21.13 8.74 -12.77
C PRO A 42 21.26 8.37 -14.26
N GLU A 43 21.36 9.36 -15.11
CA GLU A 43 21.68 9.13 -16.52
C GLU A 43 23.01 8.37 -16.65
N GLY A 44 23.03 7.35 -17.51
CA GLY A 44 24.21 6.48 -17.71
C GLY A 44 24.46 5.50 -16.54
N TYR A 45 23.51 5.33 -15.63
CA TYR A 45 23.65 4.32 -14.56
C TYR A 45 23.71 2.92 -15.11
N THR A 46 24.70 2.15 -14.65
CA THR A 46 24.87 0.74 -15.00
C THR A 46 24.42 -0.14 -13.85
N VAL A 47 23.43 -0.99 -14.08
CA VAL A 47 22.87 -1.90 -13.09
C VAL A 47 23.90 -3.00 -12.77
N PRO A 48 24.30 -3.18 -11.49
CA PRO A 48 25.21 -4.27 -11.11
C PRO A 48 24.64 -5.65 -11.50
N GLU A 49 25.50 -6.57 -11.86
CA GLU A 49 25.13 -7.91 -12.34
C GLU A 49 24.17 -8.65 -11.39
N ALA A 50 24.38 -8.50 -10.08
CA ALA A 50 23.55 -9.13 -9.05
C ALA A 50 22.05 -8.74 -9.11
N TYR A 51 21.70 -7.60 -9.74
CA TYR A 51 20.34 -7.08 -9.79
C TYR A 51 19.70 -7.15 -11.18
N ARG A 52 20.43 -7.51 -12.23
CA ARG A 52 19.91 -7.52 -13.61
C ARG A 52 18.78 -8.52 -13.82
N ASP A 53 18.93 -9.71 -13.24
CA ASP A 53 17.97 -10.81 -13.31
C ASP A 53 17.32 -11.13 -11.95
N ASP A 54 17.51 -10.27 -10.95
CA ASP A 54 16.86 -10.42 -9.65
C ASP A 54 15.36 -10.17 -9.79
N PRO A 55 14.49 -11.16 -9.49
CA PRO A 55 13.04 -11.02 -9.62
C PRO A 55 12.45 -9.98 -8.68
N GLU A 56 13.14 -9.65 -7.59
CA GLU A 56 12.73 -8.60 -6.63
C GLU A 56 13.15 -7.21 -7.08
N THR A 57 14.06 -7.10 -8.05
CA THR A 57 14.49 -5.82 -8.65
C THR A 57 13.71 -5.56 -9.93
N GLN A 58 13.09 -4.39 -10.01
CA GLN A 58 12.29 -4.01 -11.17
C GLN A 58 12.54 -2.55 -11.57
N PHE A 59 12.40 -2.28 -12.86
CA PHE A 59 12.63 -0.96 -13.42
C PHE A 59 11.39 -0.46 -14.17
N ILE A 60 11.06 0.81 -13.94
CA ILE A 60 9.88 1.48 -14.52
C ILE A 60 10.37 2.70 -15.27
N GLN A 61 9.80 2.95 -16.45
CA GLN A 61 10.02 4.18 -17.18
C GLN A 61 8.78 5.08 -17.05
N LEU A 62 8.96 6.28 -16.55
CA LEU A 62 7.91 7.27 -16.36
C LEU A 62 8.43 8.67 -16.61
N GLY A 63 7.76 9.45 -17.50
CA GLY A 63 8.12 10.82 -17.77
C GLY A 63 9.53 11.04 -18.36
N GLY A 64 10.12 10.01 -18.98
CA GLY A 64 11.48 10.04 -19.53
C GLY A 64 12.57 9.62 -18.54
N SER A 65 12.26 9.45 -17.27
CA SER A 65 13.18 8.94 -16.24
C SER A 65 13.01 7.44 -16.03
N THR A 66 14.07 6.77 -15.60
CA THR A 66 14.06 5.35 -15.19
C THR A 66 14.11 5.27 -13.67
N TYR A 67 13.19 4.53 -13.08
CA TYR A 67 13.07 4.30 -11.65
C TYR A 67 13.33 2.84 -11.33
N ALA A 68 14.12 2.59 -10.27
CA ALA A 68 14.34 1.26 -9.73
C ALA A 68 13.49 1.03 -8.48
N HIS A 69 13.13 -0.24 -8.25
CA HIS A 69 12.36 -0.74 -7.10
C HIS A 69 12.95 -2.07 -6.63
N GLY A 70 12.75 -2.39 -5.34
CA GLY A 70 13.10 -3.67 -4.75
C GLY A 70 14.51 -3.75 -4.18
N SER A 71 15.15 -4.91 -4.28
CA SER A 71 16.41 -5.22 -3.60
C SER A 71 17.53 -4.20 -3.84
N ILE A 72 17.64 -3.69 -5.06
CA ILE A 72 18.66 -2.68 -5.41
C ILE A 72 18.44 -1.37 -4.64
N VAL A 73 17.17 -0.97 -4.41
CA VAL A 73 16.86 0.27 -3.67
C VAL A 73 17.20 0.11 -2.21
N GLU A 74 16.95 -1.04 -1.63
CA GLU A 74 17.21 -1.32 -0.22
C GLU A 74 18.72 -1.39 0.08
N SER A 75 19.50 -1.97 -0.84
CA SER A 75 20.94 -2.15 -0.64
C SER A 75 21.79 -0.95 -1.06
N GLU A 76 21.52 -0.37 -2.24
CA GLU A 76 22.35 0.67 -2.84
C GLU A 76 21.85 2.09 -2.52
N PHE A 77 20.53 2.27 -2.38
CA PHE A 77 19.90 3.59 -2.36
C PHE A 77 19.01 3.85 -1.14
N SER A 78 19.14 3.09 -0.07
CA SER A 78 18.26 3.18 1.11
C SER A 78 18.11 4.58 1.71
N LYS A 79 19.10 5.45 1.58
CA LYS A 79 19.10 6.85 2.08
C LYS A 79 18.51 7.86 1.10
N SER A 80 18.48 7.55 -0.20
CA SER A 80 18.05 8.44 -1.27
C SER A 80 16.73 8.01 -1.92
N SER A 81 16.08 6.98 -1.38
CA SER A 81 14.84 6.47 -1.94
C SER A 81 13.69 7.49 -1.83
N LEU A 82 12.95 7.62 -2.92
CA LEU A 82 11.66 8.29 -2.93
C LEU A 82 10.67 7.48 -2.10
N ARG A 83 10.01 8.14 -1.16
CA ARG A 83 8.94 7.56 -0.36
C ARG A 83 7.77 8.53 -0.30
N PRO A 84 6.53 8.05 -0.12
CA PRO A 84 5.41 8.95 0.08
C PRO A 84 5.70 9.92 1.22
N SER A 85 5.42 11.19 1.02
CA SER A 85 5.48 12.18 2.10
C SER A 85 4.49 11.81 3.21
N THR A 86 4.84 12.02 4.47
CA THR A 86 3.95 11.76 5.61
C THR A 86 2.69 12.61 5.52
N LEU A 87 1.53 11.99 5.61
CA LEU A 87 0.30 12.47 5.01
C LEU A 87 -0.67 12.99 6.04
N THR A 88 -0.89 14.27 6.02
CA THR A 88 -2.07 14.88 6.62
C THR A 88 -3.28 14.89 5.66
N LYS A 89 -3.05 14.60 4.36
CA LYS A 89 -4.12 14.54 3.34
C LYS A 89 -3.72 13.53 2.28
N LYS A 90 -4.07 12.27 2.48
CA LYS A 90 -3.71 11.13 1.66
C LYS A 90 -4.08 11.30 0.18
N PHE A 91 -5.23 11.91 -0.14
CA PHE A 91 -5.64 12.11 -1.52
C PHE A 91 -4.71 13.04 -2.32
N ASN A 92 -4.11 14.05 -1.69
CA ASN A 92 -3.15 14.94 -2.37
C ASN A 92 -1.91 14.15 -2.79
N SER A 93 -1.41 13.31 -1.90
CA SER A 93 -0.26 12.45 -2.18
C SER A 93 -0.55 11.44 -3.27
N ILE A 94 -1.68 10.75 -3.23
CA ILE A 94 -2.07 9.80 -4.26
C ILE A 94 -2.14 10.45 -5.64
N THR A 95 -2.53 11.73 -5.72
CA THR A 95 -2.63 12.45 -7.01
C THR A 95 -1.37 13.16 -7.43
N THR A 96 -0.42 13.40 -6.54
CA THR A 96 0.79 14.20 -6.80
C THR A 96 2.08 13.53 -6.37
N ASP A 97 2.01 12.48 -5.56
CA ASP A 97 3.20 11.79 -5.04
C ASP A 97 3.72 10.77 -6.06
N LEU A 98 4.93 11.01 -6.53
CA LEU A 98 5.58 10.17 -7.52
C LEU A 98 5.77 8.72 -7.05
N ALA A 99 6.08 8.51 -5.77
CA ALA A 99 6.27 7.15 -5.25
C ALA A 99 4.97 6.33 -5.31
N LEU A 100 3.82 6.95 -5.05
CA LEU A 100 2.53 6.29 -5.18
C LEU A 100 2.14 6.03 -6.64
N GLU A 101 2.52 6.94 -7.55
CA GLU A 101 2.34 6.71 -8.99
C GLU A 101 3.16 5.52 -9.49
N LEU A 102 4.43 5.46 -9.11
CA LEU A 102 5.31 4.35 -9.44
C LEU A 102 4.80 3.02 -8.84
N ALA A 103 4.31 3.04 -7.58
CA ALA A 103 3.72 1.86 -6.97
C ALA A 103 2.47 1.37 -7.70
N LEU A 104 1.63 2.28 -8.18
CA LEU A 104 0.47 1.96 -8.99
C LEU A 104 0.88 1.31 -10.32
N VAL A 105 1.82 1.91 -11.03
CA VAL A 105 2.35 1.40 -12.31
C VAL A 105 2.91 -0.02 -12.12
N LEU A 106 3.73 -0.23 -11.10
CA LEU A 106 4.32 -1.53 -10.82
C LEU A 106 3.29 -2.59 -10.41
N GLY A 107 2.29 -2.20 -9.61
CA GLY A 107 1.18 -3.08 -9.22
C GLY A 107 0.37 -3.53 -10.43
N ILE A 108 0.02 -2.61 -11.33
CA ILE A 108 -0.70 -2.91 -12.58
C ILE A 108 0.13 -3.87 -13.45
N ARG A 109 1.43 -3.65 -13.58
CA ARG A 109 2.33 -4.56 -14.30
C ARG A 109 2.29 -5.97 -13.71
N ARG A 110 2.48 -6.13 -12.40
CA ARG A 110 2.45 -7.45 -11.73
C ARG A 110 1.13 -8.18 -11.94
N ILE A 111 0.02 -7.44 -11.93
CA ILE A 111 -1.29 -8.01 -12.20
C ILE A 111 -1.44 -8.43 -13.65
N ALA A 112 -0.89 -7.68 -14.61
CA ALA A 112 -0.90 -8.02 -16.03
C ALA A 112 -0.05 -9.28 -16.31
N GLU A 113 1.13 -9.41 -15.69
CA GLU A 113 1.96 -10.61 -15.75
C GLU A 113 1.19 -11.84 -15.20
N TYR A 114 0.55 -11.69 -14.05
CA TYR A 114 -0.27 -12.75 -13.47
C TYR A 114 -1.47 -13.13 -14.36
N ALA A 115 -2.13 -12.16 -14.97
CA ALA A 115 -3.23 -12.40 -15.90
C ALA A 115 -2.76 -13.18 -17.15
N GLY A 116 -1.60 -12.83 -17.70
CA GLY A 116 -0.97 -13.55 -18.79
C GLY A 116 -0.68 -15.02 -18.45
N GLN A 117 -0.01 -15.25 -17.32
CA GLN A 117 0.31 -16.60 -16.83
C GLN A 117 -0.94 -17.47 -16.59
N THR A 118 -1.99 -16.89 -16.00
CA THR A 118 -3.22 -17.64 -15.67
C THR A 118 -4.13 -17.88 -16.86
N SER A 119 -3.93 -17.18 -17.99
CA SER A 119 -4.63 -17.40 -19.25
C SER A 119 -3.91 -18.35 -20.22
N ASN A 120 -2.78 -18.91 -19.84
CA ASN A 120 -1.85 -19.67 -20.69
C ASN A 120 -1.29 -18.84 -21.87
N GLU A 121 -1.31 -17.51 -21.76
CA GLU A 121 -0.61 -16.61 -22.65
C GLU A 121 0.77 -16.34 -22.03
N GLU A 122 1.85 -16.54 -22.78
CA GLU A 122 3.19 -16.20 -22.31
C GLU A 122 3.34 -14.68 -22.25
N GLY A 123 3.78 -14.17 -21.10
CA GLY A 123 4.09 -12.76 -20.89
C GLY A 123 2.96 -11.93 -20.27
N LEU A 124 2.98 -10.64 -20.57
CA LEU A 124 1.98 -9.68 -20.09
C LEU A 124 0.68 -9.80 -20.88
N ALA A 125 -0.46 -9.57 -20.22
CA ALA A 125 -1.71 -9.35 -20.92
C ALA A 125 -1.61 -8.04 -21.72
N ASP A 126 -1.75 -8.09 -23.03
CA ASP A 126 -1.60 -6.93 -23.91
C ASP A 126 -2.59 -5.81 -23.61
N GLU A 127 -3.75 -6.18 -23.07
CA GLU A 127 -4.83 -5.25 -22.76
C GLU A 127 -5.67 -5.80 -21.61
N LEU A 128 -5.95 -4.95 -20.62
CA LEU A 128 -6.81 -5.25 -19.49
C LEU A 128 -7.94 -4.22 -19.40
N GLU A 129 -9.17 -4.71 -19.28
CA GLU A 129 -10.34 -3.89 -18.96
C GLU A 129 -10.52 -3.83 -17.44
N TRP A 130 -10.46 -2.65 -16.84
CA TRP A 130 -10.43 -2.48 -15.40
C TRP A 130 -11.66 -1.81 -14.85
N LYS A 131 -12.16 -2.37 -13.73
CA LYS A 131 -13.08 -1.71 -12.82
C LYS A 131 -12.34 -1.47 -11.51
N ILE A 132 -11.93 -0.23 -11.26
CA ILE A 132 -11.12 0.15 -10.12
C ILE A 132 -11.98 0.57 -8.95
N PHE A 133 -11.62 0.10 -7.75
CA PHE A 133 -12.13 0.52 -6.46
C PHE A 133 -10.96 1.06 -5.65
N ALA A 134 -10.81 2.38 -5.62
CA ALA A 134 -9.75 3.04 -4.85
C ALA A 134 -10.25 3.35 -3.45
N LEU A 135 -9.44 3.07 -2.44
CA LEU A 135 -9.77 3.34 -1.05
C LEU A 135 -9.18 4.70 -0.65
N LEU A 136 -9.97 5.50 0.05
CA LEU A 136 -9.54 6.77 0.64
C LEU A 136 -9.96 6.85 2.11
N PRO A 137 -9.16 7.56 2.94
CA PRO A 137 -9.61 7.95 4.26
C PRO A 137 -10.93 8.71 4.21
N PRO A 138 -11.81 8.55 5.18
CA PRO A 138 -13.14 9.17 5.18
C PRO A 138 -13.14 10.67 4.91
N ASN A 139 -12.23 11.40 5.53
CA ASN A 139 -12.13 12.86 5.39
C ASN A 139 -11.68 13.32 3.99
N ASP A 140 -11.06 12.44 3.22
CA ASP A 140 -10.55 12.73 1.88
C ASP A 140 -11.56 12.43 0.77
N ILE A 141 -12.63 11.68 1.06
CA ILE A 141 -13.62 11.24 0.07
C ILE A 141 -14.28 12.41 -0.66
N ALA A 142 -14.74 13.41 0.07
CA ALA A 142 -15.48 14.53 -0.51
C ALA A 142 -14.62 15.34 -1.49
N ILE A 143 -13.32 15.44 -1.22
CA ILE A 143 -12.38 16.28 -1.97
C ILE A 143 -11.62 15.46 -3.03
N GLY A 144 -11.30 14.20 -2.71
CA GLY A 144 -10.41 13.34 -3.51
C GLY A 144 -11.11 12.50 -4.56
N ARG A 145 -12.40 12.22 -4.41
CA ARG A 145 -13.14 11.28 -5.28
C ARG A 145 -13.01 11.60 -6.76
N ASP A 146 -13.30 12.83 -7.17
CA ASP A 146 -13.31 13.18 -8.58
C ASP A 146 -11.90 13.27 -9.15
N LYS A 147 -10.94 13.76 -8.38
CA LYS A 147 -9.52 13.77 -8.77
C LYS A 147 -8.97 12.36 -8.98
N MET A 148 -9.32 11.42 -8.10
CA MET A 148 -8.93 10.01 -8.24
C MET A 148 -9.53 9.38 -9.49
N ARG A 149 -10.81 9.65 -9.75
CA ARG A 149 -11.47 9.15 -10.96
C ARG A 149 -10.82 9.69 -12.23
N GLU A 150 -10.52 10.98 -12.26
CA GLU A 150 -9.84 11.60 -13.40
C GLU A 150 -8.45 11.02 -13.62
N ARG A 151 -7.66 10.88 -12.54
CA ARG A 151 -6.32 10.31 -12.62
C ARG A 151 -6.32 8.92 -13.24
N TYR A 152 -7.15 8.01 -12.74
CA TYR A 152 -7.18 6.64 -13.25
C TYR A 152 -7.70 6.57 -14.68
N LYS A 153 -8.72 7.35 -15.03
CA LYS A 153 -9.23 7.39 -16.41
C LYS A 153 -8.20 7.85 -17.43
N ASN A 154 -7.24 8.66 -17.00
CA ASN A 154 -6.18 9.17 -17.87
C ASN A 154 -4.99 8.19 -17.99
N MET A 155 -4.94 7.14 -17.18
CA MET A 155 -3.90 6.12 -17.27
C MET A 155 -4.28 5.08 -18.32
N GLN A 156 -3.75 5.26 -19.53
CA GLN A 156 -4.07 4.40 -20.69
C GLN A 156 -3.01 3.34 -20.97
N SER A 157 -1.82 3.50 -20.41
CA SER A 157 -0.72 2.55 -20.61
C SER A 157 0.27 2.61 -19.46
N VAL A 158 0.99 1.51 -19.30
CA VAL A 158 2.10 1.36 -18.34
C VAL A 158 3.31 0.82 -19.06
N SER A 159 4.47 1.37 -18.75
CA SER A 159 5.72 0.89 -19.33
C SER A 159 6.74 0.50 -18.27
N TYR A 160 7.48 -0.54 -18.56
CA TYR A 160 8.64 -0.95 -17.79
C TYR A 160 9.80 -1.26 -18.71
N ILE A 161 11.01 -1.29 -18.18
CA ILE A 161 12.22 -1.48 -18.94
C ILE A 161 13.10 -2.53 -18.24
N LYS A 162 13.86 -3.29 -18.99
CA LYS A 162 14.92 -4.17 -18.47
C LYS A 162 16.27 -3.62 -18.90
N PRO A 163 17.30 -3.74 -18.05
CA PRO A 163 18.65 -3.38 -18.47
C PRO A 163 19.15 -4.34 -19.56
N ASP A 164 20.04 -3.85 -20.39
CA ASP A 164 20.79 -4.65 -21.36
C ASP A 164 21.76 -5.62 -20.65
N ALA A 165 22.41 -6.51 -21.41
CA ALA A 165 23.33 -7.49 -20.87
C ALA A 165 24.53 -6.86 -20.13
N ASP A 166 24.92 -5.65 -20.52
CA ASP A 166 25.98 -4.87 -19.85
C ASP A 166 25.48 -4.10 -18.62
N GLY A 167 24.16 -4.09 -18.39
CA GLY A 167 23.51 -3.37 -17.30
C GLY A 167 23.09 -1.94 -17.63
N SER A 168 23.35 -1.46 -18.85
CA SER A 168 22.88 -0.15 -19.31
C SER A 168 21.41 -0.18 -19.73
N PHE A 169 20.85 0.98 -20.06
CA PHE A 169 19.52 1.09 -20.65
C PHE A 169 19.58 1.72 -22.05
N GLU A 170 20.77 1.86 -22.64
CA GLU A 170 20.96 2.62 -23.87
C GLU A 170 20.24 2.01 -25.08
N ASN A 171 20.22 0.67 -25.18
CA ASN A 171 19.55 -0.05 -26.24
C ASN A 171 18.27 -0.75 -25.78
N SER A 172 17.89 -0.56 -24.52
CA SER A 172 16.71 -1.21 -23.95
C SER A 172 15.42 -0.60 -24.52
N ILE A 173 14.52 -1.49 -24.95
CA ILE A 173 13.21 -1.07 -25.47
C ILE A 173 12.18 -1.24 -24.36
N PRO A 174 11.48 -0.18 -23.94
CA PRO A 174 10.41 -0.31 -22.95
C PRO A 174 9.29 -1.22 -23.46
N THR A 175 8.85 -2.13 -22.61
CA THR A 175 7.64 -2.89 -22.84
C THR A 175 6.45 -2.08 -22.35
N VAL A 176 5.48 -1.86 -23.23
CA VAL A 176 4.27 -1.09 -22.94
C VAL A 176 3.07 -1.99 -23.09
N PHE A 177 2.17 -1.96 -22.09
CA PHE A 177 0.87 -2.59 -22.23
C PHE A 177 -0.24 -1.57 -21.95
N LYS A 178 -1.36 -1.76 -22.62
CA LYS A 178 -2.51 -0.87 -22.56
C LYS A 178 -3.44 -1.26 -21.42
N THR A 179 -4.06 -0.27 -20.81
CA THR A 179 -5.10 -0.45 -19.81
C THR A 179 -6.38 0.25 -20.29
N ASP A 180 -7.51 -0.44 -20.24
CA ASP A 180 -8.82 0.16 -20.46
C ASP A 180 -9.57 0.25 -19.13
N ILE A 181 -9.64 1.46 -18.58
CA ILE A 181 -10.28 1.72 -17.30
C ILE A 181 -11.73 2.13 -17.55
N THR A 182 -12.63 1.16 -17.46
CA THR A 182 -14.05 1.34 -17.75
C THR A 182 -14.86 1.96 -16.62
N ALA A 183 -14.41 1.77 -15.37
CA ALA A 183 -15.06 2.36 -14.19
C ALA A 183 -14.06 2.62 -13.07
N VAL A 184 -14.27 3.73 -12.34
CA VAL A 184 -13.52 4.06 -11.12
C VAL A 184 -14.52 4.42 -10.01
N ASN A 185 -14.48 3.64 -8.94
CA ASN A 185 -15.24 3.89 -7.71
C ASN A 185 -14.26 4.24 -6.60
N VAL A 186 -14.65 5.18 -5.74
CA VAL A 186 -13.87 5.57 -4.57
C VAL A 186 -14.69 5.28 -3.33
N ILE A 187 -14.14 4.49 -2.42
CA ILE A 187 -14.81 3.94 -1.25
C ILE A 187 -14.02 4.34 0.01
N PRO A 188 -14.69 4.69 1.13
CA PRO A 188 -14.02 4.89 2.40
C PRO A 188 -13.31 3.62 2.89
N GLU A 189 -12.06 3.75 3.36
CA GLU A 189 -11.24 2.63 3.84
C GLU A 189 -11.96 1.83 4.93
N GLY A 190 -12.46 2.48 5.98
CA GLY A 190 -13.17 1.78 7.06
C GLY A 190 -14.43 1.05 6.58
N TYR A 191 -15.16 1.60 5.60
CA TYR A 191 -16.33 0.93 5.03
C TYR A 191 -15.95 -0.32 4.21
N ALA A 192 -14.83 -0.26 3.48
CA ALA A 192 -14.31 -1.44 2.80
C ALA A 192 -13.83 -2.51 3.80
N ALA A 193 -13.19 -2.10 4.90
CA ALA A 193 -12.78 -2.99 5.99
C ALA A 193 -13.97 -3.71 6.64
N PHE A 194 -15.11 -3.02 6.83
CA PHE A 194 -16.35 -3.64 7.30
C PHE A 194 -16.76 -4.81 6.41
N PHE A 195 -16.83 -4.63 5.10
CA PHE A 195 -17.21 -5.71 4.19
C PHE A 195 -16.21 -6.86 4.21
N GLY A 196 -14.91 -6.57 4.30
CA GLY A 196 -13.87 -7.58 4.44
C GLY A 196 -13.99 -8.41 5.73
N ALA A 197 -14.45 -7.79 6.82
CA ALA A 197 -14.69 -8.47 8.09
C ALA A 197 -16.00 -9.29 8.09
N MET A 198 -17.03 -8.84 7.37
CA MET A 198 -18.35 -9.47 7.40
C MET A 198 -18.50 -10.58 6.36
N PHE A 199 -17.86 -10.48 5.21
CA PHE A 199 -18.10 -11.38 4.08
C PHE A 199 -16.82 -12.08 3.60
N LYS A 200 -16.92 -13.38 3.38
CA LYS A 200 -15.90 -14.22 2.76
C LYS A 200 -15.88 -14.06 1.24
N THR A 201 -17.08 -14.05 0.67
CA THR A 201 -17.36 -13.75 -0.74
C THR A 201 -18.72 -13.04 -0.82
N PRO A 202 -19.10 -12.42 -1.96
CA PRO A 202 -20.41 -11.78 -2.08
C PRO A 202 -21.56 -12.70 -1.68
N GLY A 203 -22.29 -12.31 -0.65
CA GLY A 203 -23.45 -13.05 -0.11
C GLY A 203 -23.11 -14.24 0.81
N VAL A 204 -21.83 -14.49 1.10
CA VAL A 204 -21.37 -15.51 2.04
C VAL A 204 -20.69 -14.85 3.23
N PHE A 205 -21.21 -15.02 4.42
CA PHE A 205 -20.65 -14.46 5.64
C PHE A 205 -19.32 -15.15 6.03
N ASN A 206 -18.46 -14.40 6.72
CA ASN A 206 -17.33 -14.99 7.42
C ASN A 206 -17.76 -15.89 8.58
N ASP A 207 -16.88 -16.77 9.02
CA ASP A 207 -17.16 -17.70 10.12
C ASP A 207 -17.47 -16.89 11.40
N GLY A 208 -18.60 -17.22 12.03
CA GLY A 208 -19.10 -16.54 13.22
C GLY A 208 -19.87 -15.23 12.96
N VAL A 209 -20.03 -14.84 11.72
CA VAL A 209 -20.84 -13.67 11.31
C VAL A 209 -22.18 -14.16 10.80
N ASP A 210 -23.25 -13.51 11.23
CA ASP A 210 -24.63 -13.74 10.78
C ASP A 210 -25.27 -12.43 10.26
N LYS A 211 -26.49 -12.53 9.83
CA LYS A 211 -27.26 -11.39 9.33
C LYS A 211 -27.43 -10.31 10.41
N ASP A 212 -27.71 -10.70 11.63
CA ASP A 212 -27.94 -9.79 12.76
C ASP A 212 -26.67 -8.99 13.07
N THR A 213 -25.50 -9.64 12.99
CA THR A 213 -24.18 -8.98 13.11
C THR A 213 -23.99 -7.94 12.03
N VAL A 214 -24.29 -8.26 10.77
CA VAL A 214 -24.16 -7.34 9.63
C VAL A 214 -25.13 -6.16 9.70
N GLU A 215 -26.35 -6.39 10.19
CA GLU A 215 -27.38 -5.37 10.36
C GLU A 215 -27.23 -4.55 11.66
N SER A 216 -26.32 -4.94 12.56
CA SER A 216 -26.06 -4.22 13.80
C SER A 216 -25.39 -2.87 13.59
N LEU A 217 -25.47 -2.01 14.64
CA LEU A 217 -24.67 -0.80 14.70
C LEU A 217 -23.21 -1.17 15.03
N THR A 218 -22.31 -0.95 14.08
CA THR A 218 -20.91 -1.35 14.19
C THR A 218 -20.00 -0.14 14.08
N LEU A 219 -19.12 0.07 15.07
CA LEU A 219 -18.00 1.02 14.98
C LEU A 219 -16.81 0.32 14.35
N ILE A 220 -16.31 0.86 13.27
CA ILE A 220 -15.07 0.44 12.62
C ILE A 220 -13.95 1.36 13.06
N VAL A 221 -12.84 0.77 13.50
CA VAL A 221 -11.61 1.47 13.88
C VAL A 221 -10.47 0.83 13.10
N ASP A 222 -10.00 1.52 12.08
CA ASP A 222 -8.89 1.09 11.25
C ASP A 222 -7.61 1.82 11.68
N ILE A 223 -6.71 1.09 12.35
CA ILE A 223 -5.44 1.64 12.87
C ILE A 223 -4.36 1.41 11.81
N GLY A 224 -4.12 2.43 11.00
CA GLY A 224 -3.04 2.45 10.02
C GLY A 224 -1.68 2.80 10.65
N SER A 225 -0.67 2.97 9.78
CA SER A 225 0.68 3.40 10.22
C SER A 225 0.68 4.83 10.76
N GLY A 226 0.06 5.79 10.05
CA GLY A 226 0.07 7.21 10.39
C GLY A 226 -1.20 7.71 11.06
N THR A 227 -2.33 7.10 10.75
CA THR A 227 -3.68 7.53 11.16
C THR A 227 -4.48 6.38 11.72
N THR A 228 -5.56 6.73 12.40
CA THR A 228 -6.65 5.82 12.77
C THR A 228 -7.93 6.38 12.19
N ASP A 229 -8.56 5.62 11.30
CA ASP A 229 -9.79 5.98 10.64
C ASP A 229 -10.98 5.33 11.34
N CYS A 230 -12.01 6.14 11.62
CA CYS A 230 -13.20 5.69 12.32
C CYS A 230 -14.45 5.93 11.48
N CYS A 231 -15.35 4.96 11.44
CA CYS A 231 -16.68 5.16 10.89
C CYS A 231 -17.71 4.24 11.56
N ILE A 232 -18.97 4.65 11.53
CA ILE A 232 -20.09 3.82 11.99
C ILE A 232 -20.82 3.27 10.78
N VAL A 233 -21.08 1.97 10.82
CA VAL A 233 -21.93 1.26 9.87
C VAL A 233 -23.19 0.81 10.61
N ASN A 234 -24.34 1.08 10.07
CA ASN A 234 -25.62 0.68 10.61
C ASN A 234 -26.44 0.01 9.50
N ASN A 235 -26.91 -1.21 9.74
CA ASN A 235 -27.68 -1.96 8.75
C ASN A 235 -26.91 -2.12 7.41
N ALA A 236 -25.62 -2.45 7.48
CA ALA A 236 -24.68 -2.51 6.37
C ALA A 236 -24.55 -1.19 5.58
N GLN A 237 -25.01 -0.07 6.10
CA GLN A 237 -24.91 1.25 5.47
C GLN A 237 -24.00 2.17 6.27
N LEU A 238 -23.12 2.86 5.55
CA LEU A 238 -22.23 3.84 6.15
C LEU A 238 -23.01 5.06 6.65
N VAL A 239 -22.85 5.40 7.92
CA VAL A 239 -23.36 6.64 8.50
C VAL A 239 -22.41 7.77 8.12
N SER A 240 -22.76 8.55 7.10
CA SER A 240 -21.86 9.54 6.49
C SER A 240 -21.32 10.59 7.47
N SER A 241 -22.10 10.97 8.50
CA SER A 241 -21.68 11.94 9.52
C SER A 241 -20.74 11.37 10.59
N SER A 242 -20.51 10.05 10.61
CA SER A 242 -19.70 9.36 11.61
C SER A 242 -18.26 9.15 11.20
N GLN A 243 -17.88 9.63 10.02
CA GLN A 243 -16.55 9.41 9.46
C GLN A 243 -15.56 10.43 10.00
N ASP A 244 -14.41 9.96 10.52
CA ASP A 244 -13.32 10.82 10.95
C ASP A 244 -11.97 10.10 10.92
N THR A 245 -10.91 10.90 10.93
CA THR A 245 -9.52 10.46 10.93
C THR A 245 -8.79 11.07 12.12
N ILE A 246 -8.28 10.21 12.98
CA ILE A 246 -7.39 10.57 14.10
C ILE A 246 -5.95 10.49 13.58
N ASN A 247 -5.19 11.58 13.65
CA ASN A 247 -3.80 11.65 13.18
C ASN A 247 -2.82 10.93 14.13
N ILE A 248 -3.17 9.72 14.53
CA ILE A 248 -2.37 8.84 15.38
C ILE A 248 -2.52 7.41 14.86
N GLY A 249 -1.39 6.73 14.66
CA GLY A 249 -1.35 5.34 14.20
C GLY A 249 -0.10 4.62 14.69
N GLY A 250 0.18 3.43 14.14
CA GLY A 250 1.25 2.54 14.58
C GLY A 250 2.66 3.17 14.58
N ARG A 251 2.95 4.09 13.65
CA ARG A 251 4.24 4.81 13.60
C ARG A 251 4.49 5.66 14.85
N HIS A 252 3.44 6.10 15.54
CA HIS A 252 3.60 6.83 16.80
C HIS A 252 4.20 5.96 17.91
N VAL A 253 4.06 4.63 17.84
CA VAL A 253 4.75 3.71 18.75
C VAL A 253 6.26 3.75 18.49
N VAL A 254 6.69 3.74 17.22
CA VAL A 254 8.10 3.86 16.84
C VAL A 254 8.68 5.19 17.35
N ASN A 255 7.96 6.29 17.13
CA ASN A 255 8.38 7.61 17.60
C ASN A 255 8.51 7.67 19.12
N GLU A 256 7.58 7.05 19.84
CA GLU A 256 7.59 7.02 21.30
C GLU A 256 8.74 6.16 21.85
N VAL A 257 9.00 4.98 21.25
CA VAL A 257 10.18 4.16 21.57
C VAL A 257 11.48 4.92 21.27
N SER A 258 11.58 5.59 20.11
CA SER A 258 12.73 6.45 19.78
C SER A 258 12.94 7.55 20.83
N ARG A 259 11.86 8.18 21.29
CA ARG A 259 11.92 9.21 22.34
C ARG A 259 12.43 8.64 23.67
N MET A 260 11.95 7.46 24.06
CA MET A 260 12.40 6.78 25.29
C MET A 260 13.87 6.38 25.21
N LEU A 261 14.32 5.80 24.08
CA LEU A 261 15.70 5.44 23.86
C LEU A 261 16.63 6.67 23.94
N ARG A 262 16.23 7.79 23.34
CA ARG A 262 17.01 9.05 23.44
C ARG A 262 17.09 9.58 24.87
N ALA A 263 16.07 9.39 25.70
CA ALA A 263 16.11 9.76 27.11
C ALA A 263 17.17 8.95 27.88
N ASP A 264 17.46 7.72 27.40
CA ASP A 264 18.54 6.85 27.93
C ASP A 264 19.88 7.07 27.19
N ASN A 265 20.02 8.15 26.40
CA ASN A 265 21.18 8.46 25.56
C ASN A 265 21.49 7.39 24.50
N ILE A 266 20.47 6.68 24.02
CA ILE A 266 20.59 5.68 22.95
C ILE A 266 19.98 6.27 21.67
N GLU A 267 20.80 6.41 20.62
CA GLU A 267 20.37 6.90 19.33
C GLU A 267 20.48 5.78 18.29
N LEU A 268 19.35 5.36 17.74
CA LEU A 268 19.24 4.29 16.74
C LEU A 268 18.53 4.83 15.49
N ALA A 269 18.84 4.24 14.34
CA ALA A 269 18.14 4.54 13.09
C ALA A 269 16.67 4.06 13.19
N ASP A 270 15.75 4.77 12.51
CA ASP A 270 14.31 4.47 12.54
C ASP A 270 13.99 3.02 12.17
N SER A 271 14.68 2.45 11.17
CA SER A 271 14.50 1.04 10.77
C SER A 271 14.87 0.04 11.87
N VAL A 272 15.88 0.37 12.68
CA VAL A 272 16.26 -0.45 13.84
C VAL A 272 15.20 -0.36 14.93
N VAL A 273 14.66 0.84 15.19
CA VAL A 273 13.59 1.04 16.16
C VAL A 273 12.31 0.33 15.71
N GLU A 274 11.98 0.35 14.42
CA GLU A 274 10.87 -0.44 13.86
C GLU A 274 11.06 -1.95 14.13
N GLY A 275 12.28 -2.45 13.95
CA GLY A 275 12.64 -3.83 14.31
C GLY A 275 12.41 -4.13 15.80
N ILE A 276 12.82 -3.22 16.69
CA ILE A 276 12.58 -3.33 18.14
C ILE A 276 11.09 -3.31 18.45
N VAL A 277 10.32 -2.42 17.85
CA VAL A 277 8.85 -2.35 18.03
C VAL A 277 8.18 -3.65 17.63
N ASN A 278 8.65 -4.30 16.57
CA ASN A 278 8.07 -5.54 16.07
C ASN A 278 8.42 -6.78 16.92
N THR A 279 9.66 -6.83 17.44
CA THR A 279 10.19 -8.03 18.10
C THR A 279 10.33 -7.90 19.62
N GLY A 280 10.36 -6.67 20.14
CA GLY A 280 10.72 -6.37 21.53
C GLY A 280 12.24 -6.42 21.78
N VAL A 281 13.05 -6.80 20.79
CA VAL A 281 14.46 -7.13 20.99
C VAL A 281 15.35 -6.39 20.00
N TYR A 282 16.47 -5.86 20.49
CA TYR A 282 17.55 -5.34 19.67
C TYR A 282 18.71 -6.34 19.63
N THR A 283 18.99 -6.92 18.48
CA THR A 283 20.11 -7.86 18.29
C THR A 283 21.34 -7.12 17.81
N ILE A 284 22.37 -7.05 18.68
CA ILE A 284 23.66 -6.41 18.37
C ILE A 284 24.58 -7.40 17.63
N SER A 285 24.50 -8.68 17.98
CA SER A 285 25.24 -9.78 17.35
C SER A 285 24.52 -11.10 17.62
N PRO A 286 24.87 -12.22 16.95
CA PRO A 286 24.22 -13.52 17.16
C PRO A 286 24.23 -14.02 18.62
N LYS A 287 25.10 -13.47 19.46
CA LYS A 287 25.24 -13.85 20.88
C LYS A 287 24.86 -12.73 21.85
N ARG A 288 24.41 -11.58 21.36
CA ARG A 288 24.12 -10.41 22.20
C ARG A 288 22.87 -9.69 21.72
N SER A 289 21.87 -9.69 22.56
CA SER A 289 20.65 -8.92 22.36
C SER A 289 20.29 -8.13 23.64
N ILE A 290 19.50 -7.09 23.45
CA ILE A 290 18.92 -6.29 24.53
C ILE A 290 17.41 -6.40 24.40
N ASP A 291 16.74 -6.71 25.51
CA ASP A 291 15.30 -6.77 25.60
C ASP A 291 14.72 -5.39 25.92
N TYR A 292 13.84 -4.91 25.06
CA TYR A 292 13.10 -3.67 25.19
C TYR A 292 11.58 -3.90 25.25
N THR A 293 11.13 -5.11 25.53
CA THR A 293 9.70 -5.48 25.53
C THR A 293 8.89 -4.56 26.42
N ASP A 294 9.36 -4.26 27.63
CA ASP A 294 8.64 -3.37 28.57
C ASP A 294 8.53 -1.94 28.04
N MET A 295 9.60 -1.42 27.42
CA MET A 295 9.59 -0.10 26.78
C MET A 295 8.59 -0.05 25.63
N VAL A 296 8.57 -1.07 24.77
CA VAL A 296 7.62 -1.19 23.64
C VAL A 296 6.19 -1.25 24.15
N ASN A 297 5.93 -2.03 25.19
CA ASN A 297 4.60 -2.14 25.79
C ASN A 297 4.13 -0.81 26.41
N ALA A 298 5.01 -0.09 27.07
CA ALA A 298 4.71 1.24 27.61
C ALA A 298 4.38 2.24 26.47
N ALA A 299 5.15 2.23 25.38
CA ALA A 299 4.90 3.06 24.22
C ALA A 299 3.55 2.72 23.54
N ARG A 300 3.26 1.43 23.38
CA ARG A 300 1.96 0.96 22.85
C ARG A 300 0.78 1.41 23.73
N ALA A 301 0.91 1.30 25.04
CA ALA A 301 -0.13 1.74 25.98
C ALA A 301 -0.39 3.24 25.89
N GLU A 302 0.66 4.06 25.77
CA GLU A 302 0.53 5.51 25.63
C GLU A 302 -0.16 5.89 24.31
N VAL A 303 0.22 5.26 23.20
CA VAL A 303 -0.41 5.48 21.89
C VAL A 303 -1.86 5.02 21.89
N ALA A 304 -2.15 3.84 22.44
CA ALA A 304 -3.52 3.32 22.56
C ALA A 304 -4.41 4.25 23.38
N LYS A 305 -3.89 4.84 24.46
CA LYS A 305 -4.62 5.83 25.27
C LYS A 305 -5.01 7.06 24.44
N LYS A 306 -4.12 7.56 23.58
CA LYS A 306 -4.39 8.69 22.69
C LYS A 306 -5.43 8.34 21.63
N ILE A 307 -5.34 7.15 21.04
CA ILE A 307 -6.33 6.66 20.08
C ILE A 307 -7.70 6.53 20.75
N ASN A 308 -7.78 5.91 21.94
CA ASN A 308 -9.03 5.76 22.68
C ASN A 308 -9.66 7.10 23.03
N ALA A 309 -8.87 8.11 23.42
CA ALA A 309 -9.38 9.45 23.67
C ALA A 309 -9.98 10.10 22.41
N GLY A 310 -9.46 9.79 21.23
CA GLY A 310 -10.04 10.17 19.94
C GLY A 310 -11.37 9.45 19.67
N ILE A 311 -11.39 8.12 19.86
CA ILE A 311 -12.58 7.28 19.61
C ILE A 311 -13.75 7.63 20.52
N THR A 312 -13.49 7.96 21.81
CA THR A 312 -14.54 8.28 22.79
C THR A 312 -15.40 9.50 22.38
N ARG A 313 -14.97 10.29 21.39
CA ARG A 313 -15.78 11.39 20.84
C ARG A 313 -16.94 10.90 19.98
N TYR A 314 -16.94 9.62 19.57
CA TYR A 314 -17.97 8.98 18.72
C TYR A 314 -18.95 8.11 19.50
N LEU A 315 -18.63 7.81 20.76
CA LEU A 315 -19.47 7.04 21.68
C LEU A 315 -20.29 7.97 22.59
#